data_592559915d649820c656cc22d9b32066
#
_entry.id   592559915d649820c656cc22d9b32066
#
_cell.length_a   1.000
_cell.length_b   1.000
_cell.length_c   1.000
_cell.angle_alpha   90.00
_cell.angle_beta   90.00
_cell.angle_gamma   90.00
#
_symmetry.space_group_name_H-M   'P 1'
#
loop_
_entity.id
_entity.type
_entity.pdbx_description
1 polymer ?
#
loop_
_entity_poly.entity_id
_entity_poly.type
_entity_poly.pdbx_seq_one_letter_code
_entity_poly.pdbx_strand_id
1 'polypeptide(L)'
;MAKIFRHRAMRSDEHIGHVDKDGKVYRAKFGPDKYIGRVDFASGKVYAHRTGIDDYLGSVTEEGKIYGHQFGPDDYQASVNEENKIFANKPMARDEYVGWIEDMTHMVEAAAAWFLFFAHESDEA
;
A
#
# COMPACT_ATOMS: atom_id res chain seq x y z
N MET A 1 -0.16 14.85 4.53
CA MET A 1 -0.78 13.90 3.58
C MET A 1 0.31 13.06 2.92
N ALA A 2 0.16 11.76 2.93
CA ALA A 2 1.13 10.86 2.32
C ALA A 2 0.77 10.63 0.85
N LYS A 3 1.68 10.92 -0.07
CA LYS A 3 1.46 10.74 -1.51
C LYS A 3 2.11 9.45 -1.98
N ILE A 4 1.38 8.69 -2.80
CA ILE A 4 1.80 7.37 -3.26
C ILE A 4 2.28 7.49 -4.70
N PHE A 5 3.52 7.00 -4.95
CA PHE A 5 4.12 7.01 -6.28
C PHE A 5 4.46 5.59 -6.73
N ARG A 6 4.13 5.29 -7.99
CA ARG A 6 4.55 4.04 -8.64
C ARG A 6 5.91 4.25 -9.26
N HIS A 7 6.85 3.35 -8.99
CA HIS A 7 8.15 3.36 -9.64
C HIS A 7 8.03 2.89 -11.08
N ARG A 8 8.64 3.64 -12.00
CA ARG A 8 8.70 3.26 -13.42
C ARG A 8 10.14 3.30 -13.90
N ALA A 9 10.60 2.19 -14.46
CA ALA A 9 11.93 2.12 -15.01
C ALA A 9 12.05 3.06 -16.23
N MET A 10 13.13 3.84 -16.29
CA MET A 10 13.45 4.71 -17.43
C MET A 10 12.43 5.82 -17.70
N ARG A 11 11.60 6.14 -16.71
CA ARG A 11 10.60 7.22 -16.76
C ARG A 11 10.51 7.87 -15.40
N SER A 12 9.86 9.04 -15.34
CA SER A 12 9.49 9.64 -14.07
C SER A 12 8.47 8.77 -13.35
N ASP A 13 8.59 8.67 -12.03
CA ASP A 13 7.63 7.92 -11.23
C ASP A 13 6.26 8.59 -11.30
N GLU A 14 5.22 7.80 -11.17
CA GLU A 14 3.85 8.24 -11.37
C GLU A 14 3.13 8.42 -10.03
N HIS A 15 2.53 9.60 -9.82
CA HIS A 15 1.67 9.84 -8.65
C HIS A 15 0.33 9.12 -8.88
N ILE A 16 -0.02 8.17 -8.00
CA ILE A 16 -1.19 7.31 -8.20
C ILE A 16 -2.25 7.45 -7.12
N GLY A 17 -1.93 8.10 -6.01
CA GLY A 17 -2.92 8.29 -4.95
C GLY A 17 -2.33 8.92 -3.72
N HIS A 18 -3.12 8.98 -2.65
CA HIS A 18 -2.67 9.53 -1.39
C HIS A 18 -3.46 8.96 -0.21
N VAL A 19 -2.88 9.11 1.00
CA VAL A 19 -3.55 8.81 2.26
C VAL A 19 -3.69 10.13 3.01
N ASP A 20 -4.91 10.50 3.41
CA ASP A 20 -5.10 11.75 4.13
C ASP A 20 -4.85 11.59 5.64
N LYS A 21 -4.94 12.69 6.37
CA LYS A 21 -4.65 12.69 7.81
C LYS A 21 -5.63 11.86 8.62
N ASP A 22 -6.82 11.60 8.08
CA ASP A 22 -7.84 10.79 8.74
C ASP A 22 -7.70 9.31 8.41
N GLY A 23 -6.73 8.96 7.57
CA GLY A 23 -6.49 7.57 7.18
C GLY A 23 -7.28 7.11 5.98
N LYS A 24 -7.93 8.02 5.27
CA LYS A 24 -8.67 7.66 4.04
C LYS A 24 -7.72 7.60 2.86
N VAL A 25 -7.87 6.58 2.02
CA VAL A 25 -7.00 6.33 0.88
C VAL A 25 -7.76 6.63 -0.41
N TYR A 26 -7.14 7.43 -1.27
CA TYR A 26 -7.75 7.88 -2.51
C TYR A 26 -6.87 7.52 -3.71
N ARG A 27 -7.49 7.06 -4.77
CA ARG A 27 -6.84 6.86 -6.06
C ARG A 27 -6.93 8.15 -6.87
N ALA A 28 -5.79 8.61 -7.38
CA ALA A 28 -5.75 9.79 -8.26
C ALA A 28 -6.43 9.44 -9.58
N LYS A 29 -7.32 10.31 -10.01
CA LYS A 29 -8.08 10.14 -11.25
C LYS A 29 -8.13 11.47 -12.00
N PHE A 30 -8.45 11.39 -13.27
CA PHE A 30 -8.80 12.56 -14.03
C PHE A 30 -10.15 13.05 -13.47
N GLY A 31 -10.16 14.23 -12.87
CA GLY A 31 -11.31 14.73 -12.11
C GLY A 31 -11.13 14.44 -10.62
N PRO A 32 -12.23 14.36 -9.83
CA PRO A 32 -12.10 14.10 -8.39
C PRO A 32 -11.48 12.75 -8.09
N ASP A 33 -10.62 12.69 -7.07
CA ASP A 33 -9.99 11.45 -6.63
C ASP A 33 -11.05 10.50 -6.08
N LYS A 34 -10.81 9.21 -6.26
CA LYS A 34 -11.75 8.17 -5.82
C LYS A 34 -11.35 7.59 -4.46
N TYR A 35 -12.28 7.58 -3.51
CA TYR A 35 -12.08 6.93 -2.21
C TYR A 35 -12.10 5.41 -2.39
N ILE A 36 -11.02 4.72 -1.99
CA ILE A 36 -10.88 3.28 -2.22
C ILE A 36 -10.61 2.46 -0.96
N GLY A 37 -10.29 3.10 0.15
CA GLY A 37 -10.01 2.35 1.37
C GLY A 37 -9.59 3.25 2.52
N ARG A 38 -9.20 2.63 3.62
CA ARG A 38 -8.77 3.35 4.81
C ARG A 38 -7.72 2.56 5.59
N VAL A 39 -7.01 3.27 6.45
CA VAL A 39 -6.04 2.67 7.36
C VAL A 39 -6.41 3.00 8.79
N ASP A 40 -6.03 2.13 9.71
CA ASP A 40 -6.08 2.39 11.15
C ASP A 40 -4.64 2.63 11.60
N PHE A 41 -4.33 3.88 11.93
CA PHE A 41 -2.97 4.25 12.34
C PHE A 41 -2.53 3.54 13.61
N ALA A 42 -3.45 3.29 14.54
CA ALA A 42 -3.11 2.67 15.81
C ALA A 42 -2.75 1.20 15.69
N SER A 43 -3.48 0.46 14.85
CA SER A 43 -3.29 -1.00 14.71
C SER A 43 -2.42 -1.40 13.52
N GLY A 44 -2.18 -0.50 12.57
CA GLY A 44 -1.45 -0.83 11.35
C GLY A 44 -2.24 -1.65 10.35
N LYS A 45 -3.57 -1.63 10.44
CA LYS A 45 -4.46 -2.41 9.59
C LYS A 45 -4.98 -1.60 8.41
N VAL A 46 -5.17 -2.27 7.28
CA VAL A 46 -5.65 -1.67 6.02
C VAL A 46 -6.95 -2.33 5.60
N TYR A 47 -7.90 -1.51 5.18
CA TYR A 47 -9.23 -1.96 4.75
C TYR A 47 -9.56 -1.41 3.36
N ALA A 48 -10.16 -2.24 2.52
CA ALA A 48 -10.72 -1.79 1.24
C ALA A 48 -12.16 -1.32 1.47
N HIS A 49 -12.51 -0.21 0.81
CA HIS A 49 -13.89 0.29 0.86
C HIS A 49 -14.82 -0.62 0.05
N ARG A 50 -15.91 -1.05 0.69
CA ARG A 50 -16.92 -1.89 0.05
C ARG A 50 -18.31 -1.36 0.40
N THR A 51 -19.28 -1.68 -0.42
CA THR A 51 -20.69 -1.47 -0.08
C THR A 51 -21.01 -2.37 1.11
N GLY A 52 -21.45 -1.79 2.21
CA GLY A 52 -21.65 -2.52 3.46
C GLY A 52 -20.42 -2.47 4.34
N ILE A 53 -19.90 -3.62 4.77
CA ILE A 53 -18.74 -3.68 5.68
C ILE A 53 -17.46 -3.65 4.85
N ASP A 54 -16.51 -2.80 5.25
CA ASP A 54 -15.21 -2.73 4.62
C ASP A 54 -14.46 -4.05 4.78
N ASP A 55 -13.63 -4.37 3.78
CA ASP A 55 -12.90 -5.63 3.71
C ASP A 55 -11.50 -5.48 4.32
N TYR A 56 -11.19 -6.27 5.35
CA TYR A 56 -9.87 -6.25 5.97
C TYR A 56 -8.84 -6.92 5.05
N LEU A 57 -7.81 -6.18 4.65
CA LEU A 57 -6.80 -6.66 3.69
C LEU A 57 -5.52 -7.17 4.32
N GLY A 58 -5.11 -6.58 5.42
CA GLY A 58 -3.87 -6.96 6.07
C GLY A 58 -3.30 -5.87 6.95
N SER A 59 -2.05 -6.05 7.37
CA SER A 59 -1.41 -5.16 8.31
C SER A 59 0.08 -5.03 8.06
N VAL A 60 0.71 -4.07 8.76
CA VAL A 60 2.15 -3.86 8.71
C VAL A 60 2.73 -3.93 10.12
N THR A 61 3.94 -4.48 10.24
CA THR A 61 4.67 -4.53 11.52
C THR A 61 5.49 -3.25 11.72
N GLU A 62 6.00 -3.07 12.92
CA GLU A 62 6.89 -1.94 13.24
C GLU A 62 8.20 -1.99 12.45
N GLU A 63 8.56 -3.17 11.96
CA GLU A 63 9.77 -3.36 11.15
C GLU A 63 9.54 -3.09 9.67
N GLY A 64 8.32 -2.75 9.28
CA GLY A 64 7.99 -2.46 7.89
C GLY A 64 7.63 -3.67 7.06
N LYS A 65 7.30 -4.79 7.69
CA LYS A 65 6.87 -6.00 6.96
C LYS A 65 5.36 -5.98 6.79
N ILE A 66 4.89 -6.23 5.57
CA ILE A 66 3.49 -6.13 5.19
C ILE A 66 2.94 -7.55 4.98
N TYR A 67 1.91 -7.89 5.76
CA TYR A 67 1.29 -9.22 5.74
C TYR A 67 -0.15 -9.13 5.28
N GLY A 68 -0.52 -9.95 4.29
CA GLY A 68 -1.90 -10.04 3.82
C GLY A 68 -2.72 -10.96 4.70
N HIS A 69 -3.96 -10.56 4.97
CA HIS A 69 -4.90 -11.37 5.74
C HIS A 69 -5.44 -12.50 4.87
N GLN A 70 -5.41 -13.74 5.41
CA GLN A 70 -5.96 -14.90 4.72
C GLN A 70 -6.42 -15.93 5.74
N PHE A 71 -7.09 -16.94 5.28
CA PHE A 71 -7.49 -18.06 6.12
C PHE A 71 -6.22 -18.84 6.52
N GLY A 72 -5.98 -18.95 7.82
CA GLY A 72 -4.72 -19.52 8.33
C GLY A 72 -3.71 -18.42 8.66
N PRO A 73 -2.41 -18.74 8.72
CA PRO A 73 -1.38 -17.73 9.01
C PRO A 73 -1.34 -16.64 7.95
N ASP A 74 -1.10 -15.40 8.36
CA ASP A 74 -0.99 -14.29 7.44
C ASP A 74 0.19 -14.47 6.48
N ASP A 75 0.05 -13.94 5.28
CA ASP A 75 1.00 -14.10 4.19
C ASP A 75 1.91 -12.89 4.04
N TYR A 76 3.24 -13.10 4.15
CA TYR A 76 4.21 -12.04 3.95
C TYR A 76 4.25 -11.65 2.47
N GLN A 77 3.87 -10.41 2.13
CA GLN A 77 3.72 -9.97 0.76
C GLN A 77 4.68 -8.87 0.32
N ALA A 78 5.08 -8.00 1.23
CA ALA A 78 5.86 -6.83 0.84
C ALA A 78 6.56 -6.24 2.06
N SER A 79 7.42 -5.25 1.81
CA SER A 79 8.08 -4.51 2.88
C SER A 79 8.26 -3.05 2.49
N VAL A 80 8.43 -2.20 3.51
CA VAL A 80 8.80 -0.80 3.32
C VAL A 80 10.10 -0.56 4.08
N ASN A 81 11.05 0.15 3.44
CA ASN A 81 12.35 0.43 4.05
C ASN A 81 12.41 1.83 4.66
N GLU A 82 13.58 2.20 5.20
CA GLU A 82 13.81 3.47 5.87
C GLU A 82 13.72 4.68 4.92
N GLU A 83 13.83 4.45 3.62
CA GLU A 83 13.69 5.49 2.60
C GLU A 83 12.26 5.58 2.06
N ASN A 84 11.30 4.92 2.72
CA ASN A 84 9.88 4.91 2.35
C ASN A 84 9.64 4.25 0.99
N LYS A 85 10.53 3.34 0.59
CA LYS A 85 10.39 2.56 -0.64
C LYS A 85 9.73 1.23 -0.35
N ILE A 86 8.83 0.83 -1.24
CA ILE A 86 8.01 -0.37 -1.10
C ILE A 86 8.53 -1.45 -2.05
N PHE A 87 8.76 -2.64 -1.50
CA PHE A 87 9.27 -3.79 -2.25
C PHE A 87 8.30 -4.96 -2.14
N ALA A 88 7.93 -5.51 -3.30
CA ALA A 88 7.13 -6.74 -3.34
C ALA A 88 8.02 -7.93 -3.01
N ASN A 89 7.57 -8.81 -2.12
CA ASN A 89 8.28 -10.05 -1.81
C ASN A 89 8.16 -11.03 -2.97
N LYS A 90 9.29 -11.45 -3.52
CA LYS A 90 9.34 -12.42 -4.63
C LYS A 90 10.05 -13.68 -4.15
N PRO A 91 9.32 -14.76 -3.85
CA PRO A 91 9.95 -16.01 -3.44
C PRO A 91 10.96 -16.47 -4.48
N MET A 92 12.15 -16.87 -4.03
CA MET A 92 13.23 -17.38 -4.88
C MET A 92 13.79 -16.37 -5.89
N ALA A 93 13.55 -15.08 -5.66
CA ALA A 93 14.09 -14.01 -6.50
C ALA A 93 14.33 -12.78 -5.62
N ARG A 94 14.91 -11.73 -6.20
CA ARG A 94 15.07 -10.46 -5.48
C ARG A 94 13.71 -9.79 -5.34
N ASP A 95 13.52 -9.09 -4.23
CA ASP A 95 12.34 -8.27 -4.03
C ASP A 95 12.27 -7.20 -5.12
N GLU A 96 11.06 -6.91 -5.56
CA GLU A 96 10.83 -5.95 -6.63
C GLU A 96 10.47 -4.58 -6.06
N TYR A 97 11.21 -3.54 -6.43
CA TYR A 97 10.90 -2.17 -6.05
C TYR A 97 9.68 -1.70 -6.86
N VAL A 98 8.55 -1.43 -6.17
CA VAL A 98 7.30 -1.09 -6.86
C VAL A 98 6.88 0.36 -6.70
N GLY A 99 7.32 1.05 -5.65
CA GLY A 99 6.91 2.44 -5.44
C GLY A 99 7.41 3.01 -4.13
N TRP A 100 6.96 4.21 -3.82
CA TRP A 100 7.41 4.91 -2.62
C TRP A 100 6.35 5.89 -2.14
N ILE A 101 6.53 6.37 -0.90
CA ILE A 101 5.59 7.29 -0.26
C ILE A 101 6.30 8.60 0.05
N GLU A 102 5.74 9.71 -0.41
CA GLU A 102 6.21 11.05 -0.05
C GLU A 102 5.48 11.49 1.23
N ASP A 103 6.22 12.07 2.17
CA ASP A 103 5.67 12.57 3.43
C ASP A 103 4.99 11.49 4.28
N MET A 104 5.59 10.30 4.31
CA MET A 104 5.07 9.19 5.12
C MET A 104 5.24 9.50 6.60
N THR A 105 4.17 9.35 7.37
CA THR A 105 4.19 9.53 8.82
C THR A 105 4.05 8.22 9.58
N HIS A 106 3.42 7.22 8.98
CA HIS A 106 3.18 5.91 9.58
C HIS A 106 3.40 4.82 8.52
N MET A 107 3.98 3.70 8.92
CA MET A 107 4.23 2.58 7.99
C MET A 107 2.96 2.01 7.37
N VAL A 108 1.81 2.16 8.03
CA VAL A 108 0.53 1.67 7.49
C VAL A 108 0.14 2.39 6.19
N GLU A 109 0.66 3.58 5.95
CA GLU A 109 0.44 4.29 4.68
C GLU A 109 1.09 3.53 3.53
N ALA A 110 2.27 2.95 3.74
CA ALA A 110 2.93 2.10 2.75
C ALA A 110 2.17 0.78 2.56
N ALA A 111 1.63 0.20 3.63
CA ALA A 111 0.79 -0.99 3.53
C ALA A 111 -0.47 -0.71 2.71
N ALA A 112 -1.08 0.47 2.89
CA ALA A 112 -2.23 0.88 2.07
C ALA A 112 -1.85 0.96 0.59
N ALA A 113 -0.69 1.53 0.29
CA ALA A 113 -0.21 1.60 -1.09
C ALA A 113 -0.04 0.19 -1.67
N TRP A 114 0.52 -0.72 -0.89
CA TRP A 114 0.69 -2.10 -1.34
C TRP A 114 -0.64 -2.76 -1.63
N PHE A 115 -1.54 -2.84 -0.64
CA PHE A 115 -2.78 -3.60 -0.78
C PHE A 115 -3.77 -2.99 -1.78
N LEU A 116 -3.85 -1.65 -1.84
CA LEU A 116 -4.88 -0.99 -2.64
C LEU A 116 -4.42 -0.64 -4.06
N PHE A 117 -3.12 -0.66 -4.31
CA PHE A 117 -2.55 -0.31 -5.63
C PHE A 117 -1.66 -1.42 -6.17
N PHE A 118 -0.52 -1.70 -5.52
CA PHE A 118 0.54 -2.52 -6.10
C PHE A 118 0.26 -4.02 -6.10
N ALA A 119 -0.45 -4.54 -5.11
CA ALA A 119 -0.75 -5.96 -5.03
C ALA A 119 -1.56 -6.45 -6.24
N HIS A 120 -2.49 -5.62 -6.70
CA HIS A 120 -3.31 -5.96 -7.88
C HIS A 120 -2.49 -5.96 -9.16
N GLU A 121 -1.51 -5.08 -9.26
CA GLU A 121 -0.64 -4.99 -10.43
C GLU A 121 0.29 -6.18 -10.54
N SER A 122 0.82 -6.67 -9.42
CA SER A 122 1.69 -7.83 -9.43
C SER A 122 0.95 -9.10 -9.84
N ASP A 123 -0.33 -9.19 -9.55
CA ASP A 123 -1.15 -10.36 -9.92
C ASP A 123 -1.45 -10.42 -11.41
N GLU A 124 -1.33 -9.31 -12.11
CA GLU A 124 -1.58 -9.22 -13.55
C GLU A 124 -0.36 -9.55 -14.40
N ALA A 125 0.79 -9.67 -13.77
CA ALA A 125 2.06 -9.89 -14.49
C ALA A 125 2.22 -11.32 -15.00
#